data_92d93cc81b3b970e470fbeb672e2633b
#
_entry.id   92d93cc81b3b970e470fbeb672e2633b
#
_cell.length_a   1.000
_cell.length_b   1.000
_cell.length_c   1.000
_cell.angle_alpha   90.00
_cell.angle_beta   90.00
_cell.angle_gamma   90.00
#
_symmetry.space_group_name_H-M   'P 1'
#
loop_
_entity.id
_entity.type
_entity.pdbx_description
1 polymer ?
#
loop_
_entity_poly.entity_id
_entity_poly.type
_entity_poly.pdbx_seq_one_letter_code
_entity_poly.pdbx_strand_id
1 'polypeptide(L)'
;MTSCSDDCNVGACECVACENNCADECGANAVIDNIMSRRSIRKYKDMPVAREVMEKIAVCGINAPNGQSKQSWEVRIVENAEFQNEIKEVMALSGGERAAGSFYNAPVWVFIARDNSYDFSTIDCGLLAENMMLSANSLGVGSVCLGSPVRFILNSPEKDRVLSKLGFSKGYELCLCIAFGYPDEAPKAKPRNIEKVRFID
;
A
#
# COMPACT_ATOMS: atom_id res chain seq x y z
N MET A 1 -38.57 8.24 27.30
CA MET A 1 -38.37 9.10 26.14
C MET A 1 -37.77 10.41 26.62
N THR A 2 -36.47 10.53 26.62
CA THR A 2 -35.75 11.78 26.93
C THR A 2 -34.62 11.89 25.91
N SER A 3 -34.78 12.88 25.03
CA SER A 3 -33.88 13.26 23.97
C SER A 3 -32.56 13.80 24.55
N CYS A 4 -31.44 13.25 24.15
CA CYS A 4 -30.15 13.92 24.31
C CYS A 4 -30.02 14.97 23.21
N SER A 5 -29.85 16.22 23.64
CA SER A 5 -29.58 17.39 22.80
C SER A 5 -28.10 17.43 22.39
N ASP A 6 -27.89 17.86 21.16
CA ASP A 6 -26.61 18.11 20.50
C ASP A 6 -25.84 19.25 21.19
N ASP A 7 -24.89 18.92 22.08
CA ASP A 7 -23.81 19.82 22.49
C ASP A 7 -22.67 18.99 23.13
N CYS A 8 -21.86 18.32 22.27
CA CYS A 8 -20.57 17.82 22.71
C CYS A 8 -19.45 18.75 22.23
N ASN A 9 -19.14 19.74 23.05
CA ASN A 9 -17.93 20.55 22.93
C ASN A 9 -16.77 19.85 23.67
N VAL A 10 -15.59 19.90 23.09
CA VAL A 10 -14.38 19.19 23.50
C VAL A 10 -13.96 19.56 24.92
N GLY A 11 -14.25 18.70 25.88
CA GLY A 11 -13.84 18.86 27.29
C GLY A 11 -14.31 17.63 28.06
N ALA A 12 -13.43 17.07 28.89
CA ALA A 12 -13.61 15.82 29.64
C ALA A 12 -15.07 15.58 30.11
N CYS A 13 -15.67 14.49 29.59
CA CYS A 13 -17.00 14.07 30.01
C CYS A 13 -16.92 13.40 31.39
N GLU A 14 -17.24 14.12 32.46
CA GLU A 14 -17.51 13.55 33.78
C GLU A 14 -18.97 13.06 33.83
N CYS A 15 -19.23 11.84 33.34
CA CYS A 15 -20.50 11.18 33.53
C CYS A 15 -20.36 10.09 34.61
N VAL A 16 -20.84 10.39 35.82
CA VAL A 16 -20.85 9.48 36.99
C VAL A 16 -21.81 8.29 36.82
N ALA A 17 -22.48 8.13 35.68
CA ALA A 17 -23.44 7.07 35.40
C ALA A 17 -22.97 6.03 34.36
N CYS A 18 -21.70 6.08 33.88
CA CYS A 18 -21.18 5.21 32.83
C CYS A 18 -20.24 4.11 33.30
N GLU A 19 -20.29 3.71 34.57
CA GLU A 19 -19.30 2.76 35.13
C GLU A 19 -19.38 1.33 34.61
N ASN A 20 -20.41 0.92 33.83
CA ASN A 20 -20.51 -0.49 33.43
C ASN A 20 -20.93 -0.78 31.98
N ASN A 21 -21.05 0.21 31.07
CA ASN A 21 -21.50 -0.11 29.70
C ASN A 21 -20.84 0.72 28.56
N CYS A 22 -19.84 1.57 28.84
CA CYS A 22 -19.14 2.31 27.77
C CYS A 22 -18.07 1.52 27.04
N ALA A 23 -17.78 0.29 27.43
CA ALA A 23 -16.77 -0.54 26.74
C ALA A 23 -17.29 -1.16 25.43
N ASP A 24 -18.61 -1.32 25.29
CA ASP A 24 -19.23 -1.98 24.12
C ASP A 24 -19.82 -0.99 23.08
N GLU A 25 -19.96 0.31 23.40
CA GLU A 25 -20.44 1.35 22.48
C GLU A 25 -19.38 2.38 22.08
N CYS A 26 -18.16 2.31 22.60
CA CYS A 26 -17.05 3.13 22.13
C CYS A 26 -16.52 2.49 20.83
N GLY A 27 -17.10 2.96 19.75
CA GLY A 27 -17.08 2.54 18.40
C GLY A 27 -15.82 1.81 17.92
N ALA A 28 -16.04 0.92 16.99
CA ALA A 28 -15.04 0.28 16.16
C ALA A 28 -13.82 1.20 15.93
N ASN A 29 -12.63 0.76 16.33
CA ASN A 29 -11.42 1.54 16.12
C ASN A 29 -11.10 1.56 14.63
N ALA A 30 -11.38 2.68 13.97
CA ALA A 30 -11.25 2.81 12.52
C ALA A 30 -9.87 2.38 11.98
N VAL A 31 -8.81 2.53 12.76
CA VAL A 31 -7.46 2.09 12.38
C VAL A 31 -7.36 0.56 12.42
N ILE A 32 -7.84 -0.06 13.49
CA ILE A 32 -7.84 -1.53 13.63
C ILE A 32 -8.71 -2.15 12.55
N ASP A 33 -9.91 -1.62 12.33
CA ASP A 33 -10.84 -2.13 11.31
C ASP A 33 -10.25 -2.02 9.91
N ASN A 34 -9.60 -0.91 9.62
CA ASN A 34 -8.92 -0.72 8.34
C ASN A 34 -7.80 -1.75 8.14
N ILE A 35 -6.98 -2.01 9.15
CA ILE A 35 -5.93 -3.04 9.12
C ILE A 35 -6.54 -4.43 8.93
N MET A 36 -7.59 -4.76 9.69
CA MET A 36 -8.24 -6.06 9.65
C MET A 36 -9.05 -6.31 8.39
N SER A 37 -9.58 -5.27 7.74
CA SER A 37 -10.38 -5.37 6.52
C SER A 37 -9.54 -5.38 5.25
N ARG A 38 -8.33 -4.79 5.23
CA ARG A 38 -7.48 -4.71 4.03
C ARG A 38 -7.20 -6.10 3.45
N ARG A 39 -7.34 -6.23 2.15
CA ARG A 39 -7.06 -7.46 1.39
C ARG A 39 -6.14 -7.16 0.20
N SER A 40 -5.42 -8.17 -0.26
CA SER A 40 -4.69 -8.11 -1.54
C SER A 40 -5.67 -8.33 -2.68
N ILE A 41 -5.91 -7.28 -3.46
CA ILE A 41 -6.85 -7.26 -4.59
C ILE A 41 -6.11 -7.56 -5.89
N ARG A 42 -6.66 -8.45 -6.71
CA ARG A 42 -6.10 -8.91 -7.99
C ARG A 42 -7.10 -8.85 -9.14
N LYS A 43 -8.29 -8.31 -8.89
CA LYS A 43 -9.27 -7.95 -9.91
C LYS A 43 -9.71 -6.52 -9.66
N TYR A 44 -9.64 -5.73 -10.69
CA TYR A 44 -9.94 -4.30 -10.61
C TYR A 44 -11.02 -3.94 -11.61
N LYS A 45 -11.85 -2.96 -11.25
CA LYS A 45 -12.79 -2.33 -12.17
C LYS A 45 -12.02 -1.56 -13.23
N ASP A 46 -12.56 -1.52 -14.43
CA ASP A 46 -12.04 -0.66 -15.50
C ASP A 46 -12.44 0.80 -15.22
N MET A 47 -11.75 1.39 -14.24
CA MET A 47 -12.01 2.74 -13.75
C MET A 47 -10.71 3.38 -13.26
N PRO A 48 -10.38 4.59 -13.72
CA PRO A 48 -9.17 5.29 -13.27
C PRO A 48 -9.30 5.66 -11.79
N VAL A 49 -8.17 5.69 -11.11
CA VAL A 49 -8.06 6.28 -9.76
C VAL A 49 -7.71 7.76 -9.94
N ALA A 50 -8.47 8.65 -9.31
CA ALA A 50 -8.21 10.08 -9.41
C ALA A 50 -6.82 10.43 -8.88
N ARG A 51 -6.14 11.37 -9.53
CA ARG A 51 -4.79 11.82 -9.17
C ARG A 51 -4.70 12.28 -7.72
N GLU A 52 -5.69 13.03 -7.26
CA GLU A 52 -5.77 13.57 -5.91
C GLU A 52 -5.88 12.46 -4.85
N VAL A 53 -6.49 11.33 -5.20
CA VAL A 53 -6.55 10.14 -4.34
C VAL A 53 -5.16 9.49 -4.24
N MET A 54 -4.47 9.35 -5.36
CA MET A 54 -3.10 8.79 -5.38
C MET A 54 -2.10 9.70 -4.66
N GLU A 55 -2.24 11.00 -4.76
CA GLU A 55 -1.43 11.98 -4.02
C GLU A 55 -1.62 11.84 -2.51
N LYS A 56 -2.87 11.69 -2.03
CA LYS A 56 -3.15 11.41 -0.60
C LYS A 56 -2.51 10.11 -0.15
N ILE A 57 -2.63 9.05 -0.96
CA ILE A 57 -2.00 7.75 -0.67
C ILE A 57 -0.47 7.89 -0.60
N ALA A 58 0.14 8.63 -1.52
CA ALA A 58 1.58 8.88 -1.52
C ALA A 58 2.03 9.65 -0.28
N VAL A 59 1.29 10.72 0.09
CA VAL A 59 1.56 11.49 1.32
C VAL A 59 1.47 10.61 2.56
N CYS A 60 0.46 9.74 2.67
CA CYS A 60 0.38 8.77 3.77
C CYS A 60 1.59 7.82 3.78
N GLY A 61 2.02 7.36 2.60
CA GLY A 61 3.20 6.51 2.45
C GLY A 61 4.46 7.15 3.01
N ILE A 62 4.78 8.35 2.59
CA ILE A 62 6.02 9.06 3.02
C ILE A 62 6.01 9.48 4.49
N ASN A 63 4.86 9.44 5.16
CA ASN A 63 4.74 9.65 6.60
C ASN A 63 5.04 8.38 7.43
N ALA A 64 5.40 7.25 6.79
CA ALA A 64 5.88 6.08 7.50
C ALA A 64 7.17 6.39 8.28
N PRO A 65 7.38 5.74 9.45
CA PRO A 65 8.66 5.84 10.13
C PRO A 65 9.76 5.28 9.23
N ASN A 66 10.95 5.88 9.32
CA ASN A 66 12.11 5.45 8.56
C ASN A 66 13.39 5.61 9.39
N GLY A 67 14.38 4.77 9.11
CA GLY A 67 15.61 4.72 9.89
C GLY A 67 16.38 6.04 9.84
N GLN A 68 16.66 6.63 11.01
CA GLN A 68 17.43 7.87 11.17
C GLN A 68 16.87 9.06 10.35
N SER A 69 15.59 9.05 10.00
CA SER A 69 14.94 10.04 9.14
C SER A 69 15.62 10.22 7.77
N LYS A 70 16.27 9.17 7.26
CA LYS A 70 17.02 9.21 5.99
C LYS A 70 16.14 9.21 4.76
N GLN A 71 14.87 8.78 4.87
CA GLN A 71 13.96 8.65 3.73
C GLN A 71 14.62 7.88 2.57
N SER A 72 15.18 6.70 2.90
CA SER A 72 16.05 5.90 2.02
C SER A 72 15.29 5.15 0.91
N TRP A 73 14.26 5.78 0.39
CA TRP A 73 13.38 5.26 -0.66
C TRP A 73 13.08 6.35 -1.71
N GLU A 74 12.79 5.90 -2.91
CA GLU A 74 12.19 6.71 -3.96
C GLU A 74 10.95 6.01 -4.52
N VAL A 75 9.92 6.80 -4.87
CA VAL A 75 8.63 6.30 -5.36
C VAL A 75 8.36 6.85 -6.75
N ARG A 76 7.91 5.99 -7.67
CA ARG A 76 7.40 6.39 -8.99
C ARG A 76 6.00 5.80 -9.16
N ILE A 77 5.06 6.64 -9.56
CA ILE A 77 3.66 6.28 -9.80
C ILE A 77 3.44 6.32 -11.31
N VAL A 78 3.00 5.21 -11.87
CA VAL A 78 2.81 5.03 -13.32
C VAL A 78 1.32 4.81 -13.60
N GLU A 79 0.70 5.80 -14.27
CA GLU A 79 -0.67 5.79 -14.74
C GLU A 79 -0.74 5.77 -16.28
N ASN A 80 0.37 6.05 -16.94
CA ASN A 80 0.45 6.10 -18.40
C ASN A 80 0.36 4.68 -19.00
N ALA A 81 -0.69 4.43 -19.78
CA ALA A 81 -0.98 3.12 -20.37
C ALA A 81 0.10 2.66 -21.37
N GLU A 82 0.70 3.59 -22.13
CA GLU A 82 1.75 3.26 -23.09
C GLU A 82 3.00 2.76 -22.34
N PHE A 83 3.38 3.45 -21.28
CA PHE A 83 4.51 3.02 -20.45
C PHE A 83 4.22 1.72 -19.68
N GLN A 84 2.99 1.52 -19.21
CA GLN A 84 2.58 0.24 -18.62
C GLN A 84 2.70 -0.91 -19.63
N ASN A 85 2.33 -0.70 -20.90
CA ASN A 85 2.48 -1.71 -21.94
C ASN A 85 3.95 -2.00 -22.23
N GLU A 86 4.80 -0.99 -22.30
CA GLU A 86 6.25 -1.17 -22.44
C GLU A 86 6.84 -2.00 -21.28
N ILE A 87 6.42 -1.73 -20.04
CA ILE A 87 6.83 -2.52 -18.87
C ILE A 87 6.39 -3.99 -19.01
N LYS A 88 5.16 -4.25 -19.50
CA LYS A 88 4.67 -5.62 -19.76
C LYS A 88 5.56 -6.33 -20.79
N GLU A 89 5.91 -5.65 -21.89
CA GLU A 89 6.81 -6.20 -22.92
C GLU A 89 8.17 -6.59 -22.33
N VAL A 90 8.79 -5.67 -21.58
CA VAL A 90 10.08 -5.91 -20.95
C VAL A 90 10.01 -7.07 -19.95
N MET A 91 8.95 -7.17 -19.16
CA MET A 91 8.76 -8.28 -18.23
C MET A 91 8.52 -9.61 -18.97
N ALA A 92 7.80 -9.59 -20.11
CA ALA A 92 7.55 -10.78 -20.90
C ALA A 92 8.83 -11.44 -21.43
N LEU A 93 9.86 -10.67 -21.72
CA LEU A 93 11.16 -11.20 -22.17
C LEU A 93 11.85 -12.09 -21.12
N SER A 94 11.52 -11.92 -19.85
CA SER A 94 12.10 -12.70 -18.74
C SER A 94 11.17 -13.76 -18.16
N GLY A 95 9.86 -13.66 -18.36
CA GLY A 95 8.89 -14.54 -17.72
C GLY A 95 7.61 -14.82 -18.53
N GLY A 96 7.57 -14.44 -19.80
CA GLY A 96 6.44 -14.67 -20.71
C GLY A 96 5.16 -13.93 -20.27
N GLU A 97 4.01 -14.43 -20.73
CA GLU A 97 2.69 -13.84 -20.43
C GLU A 97 2.38 -13.75 -18.94
N ARG A 98 2.87 -14.70 -18.14
CA ARG A 98 2.71 -14.68 -16.69
C ARG A 98 3.36 -13.43 -16.06
N ALA A 99 4.53 -13.04 -16.56
CA ALA A 99 5.22 -11.85 -16.10
C ALA A 99 4.46 -10.60 -16.54
N ALA A 100 4.07 -10.50 -17.80
CA ALA A 100 3.28 -9.39 -18.34
C ALA A 100 1.96 -9.16 -17.56
N GLY A 101 1.30 -10.23 -17.11
CA GLY A 101 0.06 -10.17 -16.32
C GLY A 101 0.22 -9.88 -14.83
N SER A 102 1.44 -9.66 -14.34
CA SER A 102 1.72 -9.58 -12.89
C SER A 102 1.05 -8.42 -12.14
N PHE A 103 0.63 -7.37 -12.85
CA PHE A 103 -0.09 -6.23 -12.27
C PHE A 103 -1.61 -6.34 -12.34
N TYR A 104 -2.15 -7.48 -12.81
CA TYR A 104 -3.58 -7.79 -12.81
C TYR A 104 -4.46 -6.73 -13.50
N ASN A 105 -3.95 -6.05 -14.51
CA ASN A 105 -4.60 -4.91 -15.19
C ASN A 105 -5.02 -3.76 -14.27
N ALA A 106 -4.34 -3.58 -13.14
CA ALA A 106 -4.57 -2.42 -12.28
C ALA A 106 -4.28 -1.11 -13.04
N PRO A 107 -5.09 -0.05 -12.88
CA PRO A 107 -4.90 1.22 -13.58
C PRO A 107 -3.67 2.00 -13.11
N VAL A 108 -3.21 1.79 -11.86
CA VAL A 108 -2.07 2.50 -11.29
C VAL A 108 -1.03 1.52 -10.75
N TRP A 109 0.23 1.72 -11.15
CA TRP A 109 1.36 0.94 -10.67
C TRP A 109 2.35 1.84 -9.93
N VAL A 110 2.77 1.39 -8.76
CA VAL A 110 3.77 2.09 -7.97
C VAL A 110 5.04 1.25 -7.92
N PHE A 111 6.16 1.90 -8.19
CA PHE A 111 7.50 1.34 -8.11
C PHE A 111 8.24 2.02 -6.97
N ILE A 112 8.79 1.25 -6.05
CA ILE A 112 9.55 1.74 -4.91
C ILE A 112 10.97 1.21 -5.03
N ALA A 113 11.94 2.12 -5.02
CA ALA A 113 13.36 1.81 -5.00
C ALA A 113 13.96 2.14 -3.64
N ARG A 114 14.96 1.37 -3.25
CA ARG A 114 15.70 1.51 -1.99
C ARG A 114 17.10 2.08 -2.24
N ASP A 115 17.62 2.83 -1.30
CA ASP A 115 19.03 3.22 -1.28
C ASP A 115 19.91 2.01 -0.90
N ASN A 116 20.78 1.57 -1.82
CA ASN A 116 21.68 0.43 -1.61
C ASN A 116 22.78 0.70 -0.60
N SER A 117 23.05 1.94 -0.25
CA SER A 117 24.08 2.33 0.72
C SER A 117 23.61 2.28 2.16
N TYR A 118 22.28 2.01 2.39
CA TYR A 118 21.70 2.03 3.72
C TYR A 118 21.00 0.71 4.08
N ASP A 119 21.47 0.05 5.11
CA ASP A 119 21.06 -1.30 5.50
C ASP A 119 19.57 -1.44 5.83
N PHE A 120 18.95 -0.38 6.39
CA PHE A 120 17.53 -0.40 6.75
C PHE A 120 16.59 0.02 5.61
N SER A 121 17.11 0.39 4.46
CA SER A 121 16.32 0.90 3.33
C SER A 121 15.20 -0.05 2.87
N THR A 122 15.43 -1.36 2.91
CA THR A 122 14.40 -2.35 2.59
C THR A 122 13.25 -2.35 3.60
N ILE A 123 13.56 -2.13 4.89
CA ILE A 123 12.55 -2.01 5.95
C ILE A 123 11.76 -0.73 5.73
N ASP A 124 12.43 0.39 5.48
CA ASP A 124 11.82 1.69 5.19
C ASP A 124 10.85 1.60 4.00
N CYS A 125 11.25 0.92 2.92
CA CYS A 125 10.38 0.67 1.76
C CYS A 125 9.13 -0.15 2.13
N GLY A 126 9.26 -1.15 2.99
CA GLY A 126 8.14 -1.98 3.47
C GLY A 126 7.15 -1.18 4.31
N LEU A 127 7.64 -0.34 5.22
CA LEU A 127 6.82 0.54 6.07
C LEU A 127 6.06 1.58 5.23
N LEU A 128 6.74 2.22 4.27
CA LEU A 128 6.13 3.13 3.31
C LEU A 128 5.03 2.43 2.51
N ALA A 129 5.31 1.25 1.98
CA ALA A 129 4.35 0.47 1.20
C ALA A 129 3.10 0.10 1.99
N GLU A 130 3.24 -0.30 3.27
CA GLU A 130 2.09 -0.65 4.10
C GLU A 130 1.23 0.58 4.39
N ASN A 131 1.82 1.74 4.71
CA ASN A 131 1.07 2.99 4.88
C ASN A 131 0.29 3.37 3.61
N MET A 132 0.90 3.21 2.41
CA MET A 132 0.20 3.42 1.15
C MET A 132 -0.99 2.48 0.98
N MET A 133 -0.83 1.19 1.30
CA MET A 133 -1.90 0.20 1.16
C MET A 133 -3.02 0.38 2.18
N LEU A 134 -2.71 0.78 3.41
CA LEU A 134 -3.71 1.06 4.44
C LEU A 134 -4.52 2.32 4.11
N SER A 135 -3.85 3.39 3.68
CA SER A 135 -4.53 4.62 3.26
C SER A 135 -5.40 4.39 2.03
N ALA A 136 -4.94 3.59 1.06
CA ALA A 136 -5.74 3.19 -0.09
C ALA A 136 -7.02 2.45 0.34
N ASN A 137 -6.90 1.47 1.24
CA ASN A 137 -8.04 0.71 1.76
C ASN A 137 -9.08 1.62 2.43
N SER A 138 -8.65 2.60 3.23
CA SER A 138 -9.55 3.57 3.87
C SER A 138 -10.25 4.50 2.88
N LEU A 139 -9.69 4.66 1.68
CA LEU A 139 -10.25 5.45 0.57
C LEU A 139 -11.03 4.60 -0.43
N GLY A 140 -11.27 3.31 -0.14
CA GLY A 140 -11.98 2.39 -1.04
C GLY A 140 -11.16 1.94 -2.25
N VAL A 141 -9.85 2.19 -2.27
CA VAL A 141 -8.93 1.75 -3.32
C VAL A 141 -8.28 0.43 -2.90
N GLY A 142 -8.43 -0.59 -3.73
CA GLY A 142 -7.79 -1.89 -3.56
C GLY A 142 -6.31 -1.84 -3.94
N SER A 143 -5.52 -2.69 -3.29
CA SER A 143 -4.09 -2.78 -3.56
C SER A 143 -3.54 -4.20 -3.43
N VAL A 144 -2.39 -4.45 -4.05
CA VAL A 144 -1.57 -5.64 -3.81
C VAL A 144 -0.09 -5.31 -3.90
N CYS A 145 0.68 -5.72 -2.89
CA CYS A 145 2.14 -5.64 -2.89
C CYS A 145 2.73 -6.78 -3.74
N LEU A 146 3.68 -6.45 -4.61
CA LEU A 146 4.21 -7.32 -5.65
C LEU A 146 5.74 -7.32 -5.64
N GLY A 147 6.35 -8.47 -5.38
CA GLY A 147 7.80 -8.68 -5.56
C GLY A 147 8.18 -9.28 -6.92
N SER A 148 7.24 -9.99 -7.57
CA SER A 148 7.53 -10.66 -8.84
C SER A 148 7.86 -9.71 -10.00
N PRO A 149 7.18 -8.56 -10.19
CA PRO A 149 7.53 -7.61 -11.24
C PRO A 149 8.98 -7.11 -11.14
N VAL A 150 9.46 -6.88 -9.92
CA VAL A 150 10.87 -6.48 -9.68
C VAL A 150 11.82 -7.48 -10.33
N ARG A 151 11.64 -8.78 -10.03
CA ARG A 151 12.50 -9.84 -10.59
C ARG A 151 12.37 -9.93 -12.12
N PHE A 152 11.15 -9.80 -12.66
CA PHE A 152 10.93 -9.87 -14.10
C PHE A 152 11.59 -8.68 -14.82
N ILE A 153 11.49 -7.48 -14.26
CA ILE A 153 12.17 -6.31 -14.84
C ILE A 153 13.68 -6.48 -14.75
N LEU A 154 14.23 -6.77 -13.55
CA LEU A 154 15.68 -6.84 -13.35
C LEU A 154 16.37 -7.98 -14.12
N ASN A 155 15.66 -9.07 -14.39
CA ASN A 155 16.18 -10.21 -15.18
C ASN A 155 15.94 -10.05 -16.69
N SER A 156 15.23 -9.01 -17.12
CA SER A 156 15.01 -8.77 -18.55
C SER A 156 16.28 -8.25 -19.24
N PRO A 157 16.60 -8.72 -20.46
CA PRO A 157 17.69 -8.16 -21.25
C PRO A 157 17.48 -6.69 -21.62
N GLU A 158 16.22 -6.22 -21.60
CA GLU A 158 15.84 -4.84 -21.92
C GLU A 158 15.43 -4.01 -20.69
N LYS A 159 15.86 -4.41 -19.50
CA LYS A 159 15.53 -3.72 -18.23
C LYS A 159 15.79 -2.20 -18.27
N ASP A 160 16.83 -1.79 -18.98
CA ASP A 160 17.23 -0.38 -19.02
C ASP A 160 16.20 0.52 -19.74
N ARG A 161 15.37 -0.03 -20.63
CA ARG A 161 14.22 0.68 -21.21
C ARG A 161 13.25 1.18 -20.14
N VAL A 162 13.00 0.36 -19.13
CA VAL A 162 12.07 0.68 -18.03
C VAL A 162 12.80 1.47 -16.95
N LEU A 163 13.97 1.02 -16.51
CA LEU A 163 14.68 1.65 -15.39
C LEU A 163 15.09 3.10 -15.69
N SER A 164 15.52 3.39 -16.93
CA SER A 164 15.87 4.77 -17.33
C SER A 164 14.66 5.70 -17.32
N LYS A 165 13.47 5.23 -17.73
CA LYS A 165 12.23 6.02 -17.69
C LYS A 165 11.69 6.19 -16.27
N LEU A 166 11.83 5.18 -15.40
CA LEU A 166 11.51 5.34 -13.98
C LEU A 166 12.43 6.36 -13.31
N GLY A 167 13.67 6.52 -13.79
CA GLY A 167 14.56 7.62 -13.41
C GLY A 167 14.85 7.67 -11.93
N PHE A 168 15.13 6.53 -11.29
CA PHE A 168 15.63 6.49 -9.92
C PHE A 168 17.05 7.05 -9.84
N SER A 169 17.37 7.68 -8.72
CA SER A 169 18.70 8.24 -8.46
C SER A 169 19.79 7.17 -8.48
N LYS A 170 21.00 7.57 -8.81
CA LYS A 170 22.17 6.67 -8.77
C LYS A 170 22.33 6.09 -7.36
N GLY A 171 22.48 4.77 -7.27
CA GLY A 171 22.58 4.04 -6.01
C GLY A 171 21.24 3.52 -5.48
N TYR A 172 20.14 3.89 -6.13
CA TYR A 172 18.84 3.30 -5.82
C TYR A 172 18.55 2.09 -6.70
N GLU A 173 17.93 1.08 -6.12
CA GLU A 173 17.56 -0.16 -6.78
C GLU A 173 16.07 -0.47 -6.55
N LEU A 174 15.40 -0.92 -7.60
CA LEU A 174 14.00 -1.33 -7.53
C LEU A 174 13.81 -2.43 -6.47
N CYS A 175 12.96 -2.17 -5.47
CA CYS A 175 12.76 -3.02 -4.30
C CYS A 175 11.42 -3.76 -4.31
N LEU A 176 10.33 -3.03 -4.53
CA LEU A 176 8.99 -3.60 -4.59
C LEU A 176 8.06 -2.78 -5.47
N CYS A 177 6.94 -3.40 -5.87
CA CYS A 177 5.88 -2.73 -6.62
C CYS A 177 4.55 -2.89 -5.90
N ILE A 178 3.63 -1.96 -6.15
CA ILE A 178 2.24 -2.05 -5.68
C ILE A 178 1.32 -1.76 -6.87
N ALA A 179 0.28 -2.57 -7.03
CA ALA A 179 -0.82 -2.29 -7.94
C ALA A 179 -1.98 -1.67 -7.16
N PHE A 180 -2.61 -0.62 -7.71
CA PHE A 180 -3.77 0.06 -7.14
C PHE A 180 -4.89 0.18 -8.16
N GLY A 181 -6.13 0.11 -7.68
CA GLY A 181 -7.35 0.29 -8.47
C GLY A 181 -8.60 0.03 -7.64
N TYR A 182 -9.77 0.39 -8.13
CA TYR A 182 -11.01 0.06 -7.44
C TYR A 182 -11.27 -1.44 -7.50
N PRO A 183 -11.55 -2.11 -6.36
CA PRO A 183 -11.67 -3.56 -6.31
C PRO A 183 -12.92 -4.06 -7.07
N ASP A 184 -12.74 -5.14 -7.83
CA ASP A 184 -13.80 -5.93 -8.47
C ASP A 184 -13.85 -7.36 -7.90
N GLU A 185 -13.38 -7.53 -6.69
CA GLU A 185 -13.44 -8.76 -5.91
C GLU A 185 -13.46 -8.43 -4.41
N ALA A 186 -13.95 -9.38 -3.61
CA ALA A 186 -13.96 -9.31 -2.14
C ALA A 186 -13.37 -10.60 -1.55
N PRO A 187 -12.05 -10.79 -1.60
CA PRO A 187 -11.43 -12.03 -1.14
C PRO A 187 -11.53 -12.19 0.38
N LYS A 188 -11.83 -13.42 0.82
CA LYS A 188 -11.88 -13.76 2.25
C LYS A 188 -10.50 -13.60 2.90
N ALA A 189 -10.51 -13.24 4.19
CA ALA A 189 -9.30 -13.22 5.00
C ALA A 189 -8.68 -14.63 5.05
N LYS A 190 -7.38 -14.70 4.82
CA LYS A 190 -6.63 -15.95 5.05
C LYS A 190 -6.30 -16.08 6.55
N PRO A 191 -6.29 -17.29 7.11
CA PRO A 191 -5.92 -17.50 8.51
C PRO A 191 -4.50 -16.97 8.78
N ARG A 192 -4.31 -16.50 10.01
CA ARG A 192 -2.99 -16.09 10.52
C ARG A 192 -2.62 -17.00 11.69
N ASN A 193 -1.36 -17.36 11.78
CA ASN A 193 -0.87 -18.19 12.88
C ASN A 193 -0.43 -17.28 14.03
N ILE A 194 -1.29 -17.18 15.05
CA ILE A 194 -1.05 -16.39 16.26
C ILE A 194 0.02 -17.03 17.18
N GLU A 195 0.26 -18.33 17.05
CA GLU A 195 1.28 -19.02 17.85
C GLU A 195 2.71 -18.54 17.57
N LYS A 196 2.91 -17.81 16.46
CA LYS A 196 4.17 -17.14 16.15
C LYS A 196 4.41 -15.88 16.99
N VAL A 197 3.42 -15.43 17.75
CA VAL A 197 3.53 -14.29 18.68
C VAL A 197 3.58 -14.85 20.10
N ARG A 198 4.61 -14.50 20.85
CA ARG A 198 4.80 -14.93 22.24
C ARG A 198 5.16 -13.74 23.10
N PHE A 199 4.60 -13.71 24.30
CA PHE A 199 5.05 -12.85 25.37
C PHE A 199 6.20 -13.56 26.09
N ILE A 200 7.25 -12.83 26.38
CA ILE A 200 8.39 -13.32 27.18
C ILE A 200 8.33 -12.56 28.49
N ASP A 201 8.02 -13.26 29.57
CA ASP A 201 7.90 -12.74 30.94
C ASP A 201 9.24 -12.85 31.68
#